data_7c87a64785f7cb6810d6e527338e6d48
#
_entry.id   7c87a64785f7cb6810d6e527338e6d48
#
_cell.length_a   1.000
_cell.length_b   1.000
_cell.length_c   1.000
_cell.angle_alpha   90.00
_cell.angle_beta   90.00
_cell.angle_gamma   90.00
#
_symmetry.space_group_name_H-M   'P 1'
#
loop_
_entity.id
_entity.type
_entity.pdbx_description
1 polymer ?
#
loop_
_entity_poly.entity_id
_entity_poly.type
_entity_poly.pdbx_seq_one_letter_code
_entity_poly.pdbx_strand_id
1 'polypeptide(L)'
;MAVRLYIYDEKQCDPKKCTGRKLVRFNLAQEIGSLRRIPHGAIVLTPWAEKAVSREDTNRAAARGVVALDLSWKNIDTVPRKMKGVAERSLPFLVAANPVNWGRPCKLTSAEALAATLYIMGFKEQARATMAKFAWGEELFRVNREPLELYSEAKTSAEVVAIQSEYLVDEEPAEPQEGAEEPR
;
A
#
# COMPACT_ATOMS: atom_id res chain seq x y z
N MET A 1 16.56 11.98 6.09
CA MET A 1 15.36 12.71 6.57
C MET A 1 14.17 11.75 6.49
N ALA A 2 13.40 11.57 7.57
CA ALA A 2 12.29 10.61 7.58
C ALA A 2 11.04 11.19 6.91
N VAL A 3 10.34 10.38 6.13
CA VAL A 3 9.06 10.71 5.50
C VAL A 3 7.96 10.66 6.55
N ARG A 4 7.11 11.68 6.62
CA ARG A 4 5.93 11.69 7.48
C ARG A 4 4.87 10.76 6.92
N LEU A 5 4.35 9.87 7.76
CA LEU A 5 3.30 8.93 7.41
C LEU A 5 1.99 9.34 8.07
N TYR A 6 0.92 9.18 7.34
CA TYR A 6 -0.42 9.51 7.80
C TYR A 6 -1.38 8.35 7.53
N ILE A 7 -2.33 8.16 8.45
CA ILE A 7 -3.43 7.20 8.32
C ILE A 7 -4.74 7.97 8.39
N TYR A 8 -5.55 7.85 7.35
CA TYR A 8 -6.96 8.22 7.42
C TYR A 8 -7.76 6.99 7.83
N ASP A 9 -8.32 6.98 9.04
CA ASP A 9 -9.08 5.85 9.60
C ASP A 9 -10.56 6.23 9.75
N GLU A 10 -11.45 5.55 9.02
CA GLU A 10 -12.91 5.68 9.18
C GLU A 10 -13.46 4.90 10.39
N LYS A 11 -12.60 4.34 11.24
CA LYS A 11 -12.98 3.59 12.45
C LYS A 11 -13.83 2.34 12.20
N GLN A 12 -13.71 1.76 11.01
CA GLN A 12 -14.49 0.57 10.59
C GLN A 12 -13.74 -0.74 10.85
N CYS A 13 -12.44 -0.68 11.11
CA CYS A 13 -11.61 -1.84 11.37
C CYS A 13 -11.66 -2.24 12.85
N ASP A 14 -11.53 -3.55 13.13
CA ASP A 14 -11.29 -4.04 14.48
C ASP A 14 -10.03 -3.37 15.06
N PRO A 15 -10.14 -2.60 16.15
CA PRO A 15 -9.02 -1.85 16.72
C PRO A 15 -7.80 -2.71 17.07
N LYS A 16 -8.02 -3.99 17.39
CA LYS A 16 -6.95 -4.94 17.76
C LYS A 16 -6.18 -5.45 16.54
N LYS A 17 -6.82 -5.50 15.39
CA LYS A 17 -6.26 -6.04 14.13
C LYS A 17 -5.80 -4.96 13.17
N CYS A 18 -6.28 -3.72 13.32
CA CYS A 18 -5.97 -2.60 12.43
C CYS A 18 -4.48 -2.22 12.49
N THR A 19 -3.79 -2.42 11.38
CA THR A 19 -2.35 -2.11 11.29
C THR A 19 -2.09 -0.61 11.26
N GLY A 20 -2.98 0.19 10.67
CA GLY A 20 -2.91 1.64 10.66
C GLY A 20 -2.92 2.23 12.07
N ARG A 21 -3.88 1.81 12.91
CA ARG A 21 -3.95 2.23 14.33
C ARG A 21 -2.73 1.79 15.12
N LYS A 22 -2.17 0.63 14.81
CA LYS A 22 -0.94 0.17 15.45
C LYS A 22 0.23 1.08 15.13
N LEU A 23 0.37 1.53 13.87
CA LEU A 23 1.38 2.52 13.49
C LEU A 23 1.21 3.84 14.24
N VAL A 24 -0.02 4.35 14.36
CA VAL A 24 -0.32 5.57 15.12
C VAL A 24 0.06 5.41 16.60
N ARG A 25 -0.31 4.30 17.23
CA ARG A 25 0.04 4.00 18.63
C ARG A 25 1.56 3.94 18.89
N PHE A 26 2.34 3.52 17.90
CA PHE A 26 3.80 3.48 17.98
C PHE A 26 4.47 4.78 17.51
N ASN A 27 3.72 5.84 17.26
CA ASN A 27 4.21 7.13 16.75
C ASN A 27 4.97 7.02 15.43
N LEU A 28 4.66 6.00 14.61
CA LEU A 28 5.22 5.80 13.27
C LEU A 28 4.39 6.48 12.20
N ALA A 29 3.12 6.77 12.48
CA ALA A 29 2.22 7.53 11.62
C ALA A 29 1.33 8.46 12.46
N GLN A 30 0.78 9.50 11.81
CA GLN A 30 -0.17 10.43 12.41
C GLN A 30 -1.58 10.11 11.89
N GLU A 31 -2.57 10.09 12.78
CA GLU A 31 -3.97 9.93 12.40
C GLU A 31 -4.51 11.22 11.79
N ILE A 32 -5.26 11.07 10.69
CA ILE A 32 -6.03 12.14 10.06
C ILE A 32 -7.52 11.84 10.22
N GLY A 33 -8.24 12.67 10.97
CA GLY A 33 -9.67 12.49 11.23
C GLY A 33 -10.60 12.96 10.10
N SER A 34 -10.08 13.51 9.00
CA SER A 34 -10.87 13.97 7.86
C SER A 34 -10.00 14.08 6.61
N LEU A 35 -10.56 13.72 5.44
CA LEU A 35 -9.89 13.89 4.14
C LEU A 35 -9.48 15.34 3.87
N ARG A 36 -10.21 16.32 4.43
CA ARG A 36 -9.87 17.77 4.31
C ARG A 36 -8.59 18.15 5.05
N ARG A 37 -8.12 17.32 5.98
CA ARG A 37 -6.89 17.53 6.75
C ARG A 37 -5.66 16.87 6.13
N ILE A 38 -5.82 16.23 4.99
CA ILE A 38 -4.68 15.69 4.24
C ILE A 38 -3.76 16.85 3.87
N PRO A 39 -2.45 16.76 4.16
CA PRO A 39 -1.51 17.82 3.83
C PRO A 39 -1.50 18.11 2.32
N HIS A 40 -1.60 19.38 1.94
CA HIS A 40 -1.54 19.78 0.55
C HIS A 40 -0.23 19.31 -0.11
N GLY A 41 -0.34 18.66 -1.25
CA GLY A 41 0.77 18.08 -1.98
C GLY A 41 1.24 16.71 -1.47
N ALA A 42 0.63 16.14 -0.42
CA ALA A 42 0.95 14.79 0.04
C ALA A 42 0.66 13.74 -1.04
N ILE A 43 1.36 12.62 -0.95
CA ILE A 43 1.03 11.43 -1.74
C ILE A 43 -0.10 10.70 -1.01
N VAL A 44 -1.16 10.36 -1.73
CA VAL A 44 -2.29 9.57 -1.21
C VAL A 44 -2.36 8.26 -1.97
N LEU A 45 -2.33 7.16 -1.24
CA LEU A 45 -2.41 5.82 -1.84
C LEU A 45 -3.87 5.49 -2.13
N THR A 46 -4.18 5.28 -3.40
CA THR A 46 -5.51 4.86 -3.87
C THR A 46 -5.38 3.76 -4.93
N PRO A 47 -6.29 2.78 -4.97
CA PRO A 47 -6.21 1.70 -5.96
C PRO A 47 -6.58 2.14 -7.38
N TRP A 48 -7.21 3.31 -7.55
CA TRP A 48 -7.63 3.83 -8.85
C TRP A 48 -6.69 4.90 -9.43
N ALA A 49 -5.59 5.21 -8.75
CA ALA A 49 -4.65 6.20 -9.28
C ALA A 49 -4.02 5.71 -10.58
N GLU A 50 -3.94 6.60 -11.55
CA GLU A 50 -3.36 6.33 -12.88
C GLU A 50 -1.84 6.13 -12.84
N LYS A 51 -1.18 6.69 -11.82
CA LYS A 51 0.26 6.61 -11.64
C LYS A 51 0.63 5.69 -10.50
N ALA A 52 1.54 4.76 -10.76
CA ALA A 52 2.16 3.97 -9.71
C ALA A 52 3.19 4.80 -8.93
N VAL A 53 3.38 4.46 -7.64
CA VAL A 53 4.48 4.99 -6.83
C VAL A 53 5.82 4.65 -7.48
N SER A 54 6.73 5.61 -7.52
CA SER A 54 8.07 5.45 -8.08
C SER A 54 9.09 6.38 -7.41
N ARG A 55 10.34 6.32 -7.83
CA ARG A 55 11.40 7.21 -7.33
C ARG A 55 11.16 8.70 -7.65
N GLU A 56 10.39 9.03 -8.68
CA GLU A 56 10.03 10.41 -8.97
C GLU A 56 9.25 11.08 -7.82
N ASP A 57 8.63 10.30 -6.95
CA ASP A 57 7.84 10.77 -5.81
C ASP A 57 8.68 11.07 -4.55
N THR A 58 9.97 10.70 -4.52
CA THR A 58 10.85 10.80 -3.36
C THR A 58 10.88 12.20 -2.74
N ASN A 59 11.09 13.25 -3.54
CA ASN A 59 11.16 14.62 -3.05
C ASN A 59 9.81 15.10 -2.51
N ARG A 60 8.72 14.71 -3.15
CA ARG A 60 7.36 15.02 -2.71
C ARG A 60 7.05 14.35 -1.38
N ALA A 61 7.35 13.06 -1.25
CA ALA A 61 7.16 12.30 -0.01
C ALA A 61 7.96 12.91 1.15
N ALA A 62 9.24 13.25 0.93
CA ALA A 62 10.07 13.88 1.94
C ALA A 62 9.51 15.23 2.42
N ALA A 63 8.97 16.03 1.50
CA ALA A 63 8.43 17.34 1.82
C ALA A 63 7.02 17.30 2.43
N ARG A 64 6.14 16.45 1.92
CA ARG A 64 4.69 16.49 2.19
C ARG A 64 4.14 15.23 2.87
N GLY A 65 4.88 14.12 2.85
CA GLY A 65 4.48 12.85 3.45
C GLY A 65 3.61 11.97 2.56
N VAL A 66 3.25 10.81 3.10
CA VAL A 66 2.45 9.78 2.45
C VAL A 66 1.25 9.44 3.33
N VAL A 67 0.08 9.31 2.73
CA VAL A 67 -1.20 9.00 3.37
C VAL A 67 -1.69 7.64 2.89
N ALA A 68 -1.98 6.73 3.81
CA ALA A 68 -2.77 5.53 3.53
C ALA A 68 -4.22 5.74 3.99
N LEU A 69 -5.15 5.30 3.17
CA LEU A 69 -6.58 5.30 3.46
C LEU A 69 -6.94 3.94 4.09
N ASP A 70 -7.20 3.94 5.39
CA ASP A 70 -7.62 2.72 6.11
C ASP A 70 -9.15 2.62 6.09
N LEU A 71 -9.64 2.07 4.98
CA LEU A 71 -11.05 1.93 4.67
C LEU A 71 -11.37 0.46 4.42
N SER A 72 -12.59 0.05 4.75
CA SER A 72 -13.08 -1.23 4.25
C SER A 72 -13.31 -1.14 2.73
N TRP A 73 -12.99 -2.21 2.00
CA TRP A 73 -13.25 -2.28 0.56
C TRP A 73 -14.72 -2.01 0.19
N LYS A 74 -15.66 -2.26 1.12
CA LYS A 74 -17.09 -1.97 0.95
C LYS A 74 -17.40 -0.47 0.89
N ASN A 75 -16.55 0.35 1.49
CA ASN A 75 -16.76 1.80 1.62
C ASN A 75 -15.77 2.62 0.81
N ILE A 76 -14.99 1.95 -0.05
CA ILE A 76 -13.99 2.64 -0.88
C ILE A 76 -14.62 3.68 -1.80
N ASP A 77 -15.88 3.50 -2.18
CA ASP A 77 -16.63 4.44 -3.01
C ASP A 77 -17.05 5.72 -2.27
N THR A 78 -16.90 5.77 -0.94
CA THR A 78 -17.12 7.01 -0.16
C THR A 78 -15.99 8.02 -0.35
N VAL A 79 -14.82 7.56 -0.81
CA VAL A 79 -13.68 8.44 -1.13
C VAL A 79 -13.83 9.01 -2.53
N PRO A 80 -13.70 10.32 -2.70
CA PRO A 80 -13.74 10.92 -4.03
C PRO A 80 -12.71 10.28 -4.97
N ARG A 81 -13.13 9.89 -6.17
CA ARG A 81 -12.24 9.33 -7.21
C ARG A 81 -11.12 10.28 -7.63
N LYS A 82 -11.24 11.56 -7.30
CA LYS A 82 -10.22 12.55 -7.56
C LYS A 82 -10.16 13.55 -6.40
N MET A 83 -9.01 13.61 -5.74
CA MET A 83 -8.78 14.53 -4.62
C MET A 83 -7.96 15.73 -5.08
N LYS A 84 -8.45 16.95 -4.78
CA LYS A 84 -7.73 18.18 -5.15
C LYS A 84 -6.55 18.42 -4.20
N GLY A 85 -5.44 18.90 -4.76
CA GLY A 85 -4.30 19.35 -3.98
C GLY A 85 -3.41 18.25 -3.42
N VAL A 86 -3.55 17.01 -3.88
CA VAL A 86 -2.72 15.85 -3.50
C VAL A 86 -2.17 15.15 -4.74
N ALA A 87 -1.22 14.25 -4.56
CA ALA A 87 -0.73 13.36 -5.60
C ALA A 87 -1.22 11.94 -5.33
N GLU A 88 -2.23 11.50 -6.07
CA GLU A 88 -2.71 10.13 -5.96
C GLU A 88 -1.73 9.16 -6.62
N ARG A 89 -1.48 8.02 -5.95
CA ARG A 89 -0.61 6.96 -6.44
C ARG A 89 -1.22 5.59 -6.12
N SER A 90 -1.07 4.66 -7.04
CA SER A 90 -1.34 3.24 -6.80
C SER A 90 -0.05 2.52 -6.42
N LEU A 91 -0.19 1.43 -5.67
CA LEU A 91 0.92 0.50 -5.49
C LEU A 91 0.98 -0.45 -6.69
N PRO A 92 2.18 -0.82 -7.17
CA PRO A 92 2.33 -1.87 -8.15
C PRO A 92 1.97 -3.24 -7.55
N PHE A 93 1.96 -4.28 -8.39
CA PHE A 93 1.72 -5.65 -7.96
C PHE A 93 2.68 -6.06 -6.84
N LEU A 94 2.12 -6.44 -5.70
CA LEU A 94 2.82 -6.99 -4.54
C LEU A 94 1.91 -8.00 -3.84
N VAL A 95 2.53 -8.98 -3.22
CA VAL A 95 1.85 -10.04 -2.49
C VAL A 95 1.77 -9.70 -1.00
N ALA A 96 0.61 -9.88 -0.40
CA ALA A 96 0.40 -9.62 1.02
C ALA A 96 1.14 -10.65 1.88
N ALA A 97 1.81 -10.17 2.92
CA ALA A 97 2.50 -10.98 3.92
C ALA A 97 1.79 -10.99 5.28
N ASN A 98 0.69 -10.22 5.42
CA ASN A 98 -0.06 -10.19 6.67
C ASN A 98 -0.83 -11.50 6.90
N PRO A 99 -1.06 -11.90 8.17
CA PRO A 99 -1.68 -13.18 8.49
C PRO A 99 -3.09 -13.40 7.95
N VAL A 100 -3.83 -12.31 7.64
CA VAL A 100 -5.22 -12.38 7.14
C VAL A 100 -5.25 -12.65 5.64
N ASN A 101 -4.31 -12.06 4.89
CA ASN A 101 -4.28 -12.11 3.43
C ASN A 101 -2.98 -12.70 2.89
N TRP A 102 -2.31 -13.56 3.64
CA TRP A 102 -1.06 -14.20 3.23
C TRP A 102 -1.14 -14.75 1.80
N GLY A 103 -0.17 -14.39 0.98
CA GLY A 103 -0.05 -14.87 -0.39
C GLY A 103 -1.05 -14.25 -1.38
N ARG A 104 -1.97 -13.38 -0.96
CA ARG A 104 -2.96 -12.78 -1.84
C ARG A 104 -2.39 -11.53 -2.52
N PRO A 105 -2.45 -11.46 -3.88
CA PRO A 105 -2.05 -10.28 -4.62
C PRO A 105 -2.84 -9.04 -4.22
N CYS A 106 -2.17 -7.90 -4.15
CA CYS A 106 -2.77 -6.58 -3.93
C CYS A 106 -3.64 -6.43 -2.66
N LYS A 107 -3.61 -7.39 -1.72
CA LYS A 107 -4.37 -7.35 -0.46
C LYS A 107 -3.53 -6.87 0.72
N LEU A 108 -2.73 -5.85 0.47
CA LEU A 108 -1.87 -5.24 1.48
C LEU A 108 -2.67 -4.53 2.57
N THR A 109 -2.18 -4.61 3.81
CA THR A 109 -2.65 -3.76 4.90
C THR A 109 -2.09 -2.34 4.76
N SER A 110 -2.65 -1.38 5.50
CA SER A 110 -2.16 0.01 5.52
C SER A 110 -0.68 0.11 5.90
N ALA A 111 -0.21 -0.74 6.82
CA ALA A 111 1.21 -0.78 7.20
C ALA A 111 2.09 -1.30 6.06
N GLU A 112 1.69 -2.39 5.39
CA GLU A 112 2.40 -2.93 4.23
C GLU A 112 2.42 -1.91 3.08
N ALA A 113 1.29 -1.27 2.81
CA ALA A 113 1.17 -0.27 1.76
C ALA A 113 2.13 0.91 1.98
N LEU A 114 2.20 1.46 3.21
CA LEU A 114 3.13 2.53 3.55
C LEU A 114 4.58 2.07 3.46
N ALA A 115 4.90 0.88 3.97
CA ALA A 115 6.26 0.35 3.94
C ALA A 115 6.73 0.05 2.50
N ALA A 116 5.89 -0.55 1.66
CA ALA A 116 6.18 -0.78 0.25
C ALA A 116 6.42 0.55 -0.49
N THR A 117 5.57 1.55 -0.25
CA THR A 117 5.73 2.90 -0.80
C THR A 117 7.08 3.51 -0.43
N LEU A 118 7.46 3.45 0.84
CA LEU A 118 8.77 3.93 1.31
C LEU A 118 9.92 3.19 0.63
N TYR A 119 9.80 1.86 0.50
CA TYR A 119 10.83 1.02 -0.10
C TYR A 119 11.07 1.39 -1.57
N ILE A 120 10.00 1.48 -2.35
CA ILE A 120 10.02 1.85 -3.77
C ILE A 120 10.64 3.23 -3.96
N MET A 121 10.34 4.20 -3.11
CA MET A 121 10.92 5.54 -3.15
C MET A 121 12.37 5.62 -2.65
N GLY A 122 12.95 4.50 -2.16
CA GLY A 122 14.34 4.43 -1.69
C GLY A 122 14.53 4.68 -0.19
N PHE A 123 13.47 4.86 0.60
CA PHE A 123 13.54 4.97 2.05
C PHE A 123 13.51 3.58 2.73
N LYS A 124 14.40 2.68 2.27
CA LYS A 124 14.41 1.25 2.65
C LYS A 124 14.53 1.03 4.16
N GLU A 125 15.37 1.81 4.84
CA GLU A 125 15.54 1.71 6.31
C GLU A 125 14.27 2.10 7.06
N GLN A 126 13.60 3.18 6.64
CA GLN A 126 12.35 3.61 7.24
C GLN A 126 11.23 2.61 6.96
N ALA A 127 11.18 2.00 5.78
CA ALA A 127 10.25 0.93 5.44
C ALA A 127 10.39 -0.25 6.41
N ARG A 128 11.60 -0.74 6.65
CA ARG A 128 11.87 -1.81 7.60
C ARG A 128 11.53 -1.41 9.04
N ALA A 129 11.90 -0.22 9.46
CA ALA A 129 11.56 0.31 10.79
C ALA A 129 10.03 0.38 11.01
N THR A 130 9.27 0.74 9.97
CA THR A 130 7.80 0.77 10.00
C THR A 130 7.23 -0.64 10.24
N MET A 131 7.77 -1.65 9.57
CA MET A 131 7.32 -3.04 9.68
C MET A 131 7.86 -3.78 10.90
N ALA A 132 8.94 -3.33 11.54
CA ALA A 132 9.56 -3.96 12.71
C ALA A 132 8.63 -4.10 13.94
N LYS A 133 7.51 -3.37 13.97
CA LYS A 133 6.48 -3.49 15.03
C LYS A 133 5.50 -4.65 14.81
N PHE A 134 5.63 -5.38 13.71
CA PHE A 134 4.82 -6.54 13.37
C PHE A 134 5.70 -7.80 13.35
N ALA A 135 5.29 -8.86 14.05
CA ALA A 135 6.07 -10.11 14.09
C ALA A 135 6.31 -10.72 12.69
N TRP A 136 5.39 -10.48 11.77
CA TRP A 136 5.44 -10.91 10.38
C TRP A 136 6.01 -9.82 9.43
N GLY A 137 6.48 -8.69 9.96
CA GLY A 137 6.81 -7.51 9.16
C GLY A 137 7.95 -7.72 8.16
N GLU A 138 8.95 -8.53 8.51
CA GLU A 138 10.06 -8.82 7.60
C GLU A 138 9.62 -9.69 6.40
N GLU A 139 8.54 -10.46 6.56
CA GLU A 139 8.01 -11.31 5.50
C GLU A 139 7.54 -10.50 4.28
N LEU A 140 7.07 -9.25 4.47
CA LEU A 140 6.72 -8.37 3.36
C LEU A 140 7.89 -8.21 2.39
N PHE A 141 9.08 -7.98 2.94
CA PHE A 141 10.30 -7.77 2.14
C PHE A 141 10.86 -9.08 1.60
N ARG A 142 10.63 -10.19 2.29
CA ARG A 142 11.09 -11.51 1.87
C ARG A 142 10.29 -12.04 0.68
N VAL A 143 8.96 -12.03 0.77
CA VAL A 143 8.08 -12.55 -0.29
C VAL A 143 8.03 -11.67 -1.52
N ASN A 144 8.28 -10.37 -1.36
CA ASN A 144 8.32 -9.39 -2.46
C ASN A 144 9.74 -8.91 -2.78
N ARG A 145 10.77 -9.69 -2.45
CA ARG A 145 12.16 -9.25 -2.55
C ARG A 145 12.50 -8.74 -3.95
N GLU A 146 12.25 -9.57 -4.94
CA GLU A 146 12.56 -9.26 -6.33
C GLU A 146 11.77 -8.05 -6.86
N PRO A 147 10.42 -8.06 -6.83
CA PRO A 147 9.67 -6.91 -7.35
C PRO A 147 9.96 -5.60 -6.60
N LEU A 148 10.14 -5.63 -5.28
CA LEU A 148 10.47 -4.42 -4.53
C LEU A 148 11.83 -3.82 -4.91
N GLU A 149 12.84 -4.67 -5.17
CA GLU A 149 14.13 -4.17 -5.65
C GLU A 149 14.00 -3.55 -7.04
N LEU A 150 13.39 -4.25 -8.00
CA LEU A 150 13.17 -3.75 -9.35
C LEU A 150 12.38 -2.42 -9.35
N TYR A 151 11.28 -2.35 -8.59
CA TYR A 151 10.53 -1.09 -8.46
C TYR A 151 11.35 0.03 -7.80
N SER A 152 12.23 -0.30 -6.85
CA SER A 152 13.08 0.69 -6.19
C SER A 152 14.19 1.23 -7.08
N GLU A 153 14.55 0.54 -8.15
CA GLU A 153 15.52 0.98 -9.17
C GLU A 153 14.85 1.80 -10.29
N ALA A 154 13.56 1.54 -10.55
CA ALA A 154 12.77 2.27 -11.52
C ALA A 154 12.66 3.76 -11.15
N LYS A 155 12.93 4.63 -12.13
CA LYS A 155 12.95 6.09 -11.91
C LYS A 155 11.57 6.71 -12.02
N THR A 156 10.71 6.14 -12.86
CA THR A 156 9.40 6.71 -13.21
C THR A 156 8.26 5.72 -12.97
N SER A 157 7.05 6.26 -12.84
CA SER A 157 5.83 5.45 -12.76
C SER A 157 5.66 4.54 -13.99
N ALA A 158 6.03 4.99 -15.18
CA ALA A 158 5.95 4.17 -16.39
C ALA A 158 6.89 2.97 -16.34
N GLU A 159 8.11 3.13 -15.83
CA GLU A 159 9.05 2.01 -15.64
C GLU A 159 8.52 1.01 -14.61
N VAL A 160 7.94 1.48 -13.50
CA VAL A 160 7.30 0.60 -12.49
C VAL A 160 6.16 -0.21 -13.10
N VAL A 161 5.31 0.42 -13.92
CA VAL A 161 4.21 -0.26 -14.60
C VAL A 161 4.73 -1.29 -15.63
N ALA A 162 5.82 -0.98 -16.34
CA ALA A 162 6.44 -1.93 -17.26
C ALA A 162 6.95 -3.18 -16.54
N ILE A 163 7.65 -3.01 -15.43
CA ILE A 163 8.12 -4.11 -14.58
C ILE A 163 6.92 -4.92 -14.04
N GLN A 164 5.88 -4.24 -13.54
CA GLN A 164 4.68 -4.90 -13.02
C GLN A 164 4.03 -5.83 -14.05
N SER A 165 4.06 -5.45 -15.33
CA SER A 165 3.43 -6.24 -16.40
C SER A 165 4.01 -7.65 -16.53
N GLU A 166 5.28 -7.84 -16.15
CA GLU A 166 5.93 -9.16 -16.14
C GLU A 166 5.32 -10.11 -15.09
N TYR A 167 4.84 -9.55 -13.96
CA TYR A 167 4.21 -10.34 -12.89
C TYR A 167 2.72 -10.60 -13.10
N LEU A 168 2.06 -9.88 -14.03
CA LEU A 168 0.64 -10.03 -14.29
C LEU A 168 0.33 -11.03 -15.43
N VAL A 169 1.33 -11.45 -16.20
CA VAL A 169 1.15 -12.37 -17.33
C VAL A 169 0.94 -13.82 -16.88
N ASP A 170 1.37 -14.17 -15.65
CA ASP A 170 1.28 -15.54 -15.14
C ASP A 170 -0.03 -15.88 -14.41
N GLU A 171 -0.96 -14.93 -14.25
CA GLU A 171 -2.31 -15.22 -13.76
C GLU A 171 -3.22 -15.65 -14.93
N GLU A 172 -3.11 -16.89 -15.40
CA GLU A 172 -4.22 -17.53 -16.13
C GLU A 172 -5.47 -17.48 -15.20
N PRO A 173 -6.63 -17.03 -15.73
CA PRO A 173 -7.86 -17.07 -14.94
C PRO A 173 -8.11 -18.53 -14.53
N ALA A 174 -8.16 -18.79 -13.23
CA ALA A 174 -8.59 -20.08 -12.70
C ALA A 174 -9.93 -20.43 -13.36
N GLU A 175 -9.96 -21.49 -14.14
CA GLU A 175 -11.20 -22.01 -14.73
C GLU A 175 -12.22 -22.22 -13.60
N PRO A 176 -13.49 -21.81 -13.82
CA PRO A 176 -14.54 -22.11 -12.85
C PRO A 176 -14.64 -23.65 -12.74
N GLN A 177 -14.43 -24.18 -11.56
CA GLN A 177 -14.68 -25.59 -11.29
C GLN A 177 -16.19 -25.84 -11.48
N GLU A 178 -16.55 -26.34 -12.67
CA GLU A 178 -17.86 -26.93 -12.94
C GLU A 178 -17.98 -28.22 -12.11
N GLY A 179 -19.07 -28.27 -11.33
CA GLY A 179 -19.68 -29.54 -10.98
C GLY A 179 -19.15 -30.24 -9.74
N ALA A 180 -19.71 -29.90 -8.58
CA ALA A 180 -20.01 -30.90 -7.58
C ALA A 180 -21.53 -31.16 -7.66
N GLU A 181 -21.94 -32.20 -8.44
CA GLU A 181 -23.28 -32.79 -8.37
C GLU A 181 -23.51 -33.29 -6.92
N GLU A 182 -24.57 -32.81 -6.30
CA GLU A 182 -25.09 -33.41 -5.07
C GLU A 182 -25.60 -34.83 -5.38
N PRO A 183 -25.23 -35.85 -4.61
CA PRO A 183 -25.89 -37.15 -4.67
C PRO A 183 -27.25 -37.05 -3.98
N ARG A 184 -28.26 -37.61 -4.66
CA ARG A 184 -29.65 -37.79 -4.19
C ARG A 184 -29.76 -38.67 -2.96
#